data_a59be904cf77f356287accdffa26009b
#
_entry.id   a59be904cf77f356287accdffa26009b
#
_cell.length_a   1.000
_cell.length_b   1.000
_cell.length_c   1.000
_cell.angle_alpha   90.00
_cell.angle_beta   90.00
_cell.angle_gamma   90.00
#
_symmetry.space_group_name_H-M   'P 1'
#
loop_
_entity.id
_entity.type
_entity.pdbx_description
1 polymer ?
#
loop_
_entity_poly.entity_id
_entity_poly.type
_entity_poly.pdbx_seq_one_letter_code
_entity_poly.pdbx_strand_id
1 'polypeptide(L)'
;MKNIVDYAEYTRAGLETQTLNAVDSLILSQLSYYHLPIKASGILTWKGEKLSALPAVCDYDKMLFDVWGPKQSRELFEIMAANPRYENIIVKGYEESTNAKDEKQFSAVTFQLNDDAFYVAFRGTDSTLIGWKENFNMAYQLPVPSQTEAVRYLEEAAKNCSGKIYVGGHSKGGNLAVYAAAFASNDVKKRICKIYSHDGPGFLTDVTNREEYKAI
;
A
#
# COMPACT_ATOMS: atom_id res chain seq x y z
N MET A 1 7.43 20.71 11.07
CA MET A 1 6.65 19.49 10.74
C MET A 1 6.48 18.65 11.99
N LYS A 2 5.26 18.33 12.36
CA LYS A 2 4.94 17.55 13.56
C LYS A 2 4.42 16.14 13.21
N ASN A 3 3.84 15.99 12.02
CA ASN A 3 3.26 14.74 11.53
C ASN A 3 3.25 14.64 9.99
N ILE A 4 2.67 13.57 9.44
CA ILE A 4 2.60 13.33 7.99
C ILE A 4 1.68 14.31 7.26
N VAL A 5 0.69 14.91 7.92
CA VAL A 5 -0.20 15.93 7.34
C VAL A 5 0.61 17.21 7.08
N ASP A 6 1.37 17.69 8.08
CA ASP A 6 2.27 18.83 7.90
C ASP A 6 3.28 18.57 6.76
N TYR A 7 3.84 17.34 6.70
CA TYR A 7 4.78 17.01 5.63
C TYR A 7 4.12 17.10 4.25
N ALA A 8 2.92 16.54 4.11
CA ALA A 8 2.17 16.57 2.85
C ALA A 8 1.81 18.02 2.46
N GLU A 9 1.52 18.88 3.41
CA GLU A 9 1.19 20.28 3.15
C GLU A 9 2.38 21.09 2.63
N TYR A 10 3.55 20.95 3.28
CA TYR A 10 4.71 21.79 3.02
C TYR A 10 5.68 21.25 1.96
N THR A 11 5.65 19.94 1.66
CA THR A 11 6.52 19.33 0.66
C THR A 11 5.85 19.38 -0.72
N ARG A 12 6.29 20.31 -1.57
CA ARG A 12 5.64 20.59 -2.85
C ARG A 12 6.44 20.18 -4.09
N ALA A 13 7.72 19.82 -3.92
CA ALA A 13 8.55 19.34 -5.04
C ALA A 13 8.00 18.04 -5.61
N GLY A 14 7.66 18.00 -6.89
CA GLY A 14 7.07 16.85 -7.57
C GLY A 14 7.95 15.59 -7.50
N LEU A 15 7.34 14.44 -7.65
CA LEU A 15 8.03 13.13 -7.59
C LEU A 15 8.99 12.92 -8.76
N GLU A 16 8.89 13.72 -9.82
CA GLU A 16 9.82 13.73 -10.95
C GLU A 16 11.15 14.41 -10.57
N THR A 17 11.10 15.42 -9.69
CA THR A 17 12.27 16.22 -9.29
C THR A 17 12.88 15.75 -7.98
N GLN A 18 12.06 15.26 -7.07
CA GLN A 18 12.47 14.70 -5.78
C GLN A 18 11.84 13.33 -5.60
N THR A 19 12.65 12.29 -5.74
CA THR A 19 12.21 10.90 -5.63
C THR A 19 11.48 10.61 -4.32
N LEU A 20 10.61 9.60 -4.36
CA LEU A 20 9.87 9.09 -3.21
C LEU A 20 10.80 8.74 -2.04
N ASN A 21 10.47 9.20 -0.85
CA ASN A 21 11.21 8.92 0.38
C ASN A 21 10.36 8.16 1.41
N ALA A 22 10.91 7.90 2.59
CA ALA A 22 10.22 7.11 3.62
C ALA A 22 8.93 7.78 4.15
N VAL A 23 8.87 9.12 4.19
CA VAL A 23 7.67 9.83 4.64
C VAL A 23 6.57 9.77 3.58
N ASP A 24 6.91 9.93 2.31
CA ASP A 24 5.98 9.71 1.20
C ASP A 24 5.42 8.28 1.22
N SER A 25 6.29 7.29 1.43
CA SER A 25 5.89 5.89 1.56
C SER A 25 4.93 5.67 2.72
N LEU A 26 5.16 6.30 3.88
CA LEU A 26 4.25 6.23 5.03
C LEU A 26 2.89 6.84 4.70
N ILE A 27 2.87 7.98 3.99
CA ILE A 27 1.64 8.64 3.52
C ILE A 27 0.87 7.73 2.57
N LEU A 28 1.51 7.14 1.57
CA LEU A 28 0.87 6.20 0.65
C LEU A 28 0.39 4.93 1.36
N SER A 29 1.14 4.47 2.37
CA SER A 29 0.71 3.36 3.23
C SER A 29 -0.52 3.72 4.07
N GLN A 30 -0.65 4.98 4.52
CA GLN A 30 -1.86 5.46 5.20
C GLN A 30 -3.08 5.45 4.27
N LEU A 31 -2.90 5.84 3.00
CA LEU A 31 -3.99 5.79 2.02
C LEU A 31 -4.49 4.37 1.73
N SER A 32 -3.67 3.34 1.93
CA SER A 32 -4.10 1.95 1.75
C SER A 32 -5.15 1.49 2.78
N TYR A 33 -5.34 2.23 3.88
CA TYR A 33 -6.40 1.97 4.86
C TYR A 33 -7.76 2.51 4.44
N TYR A 34 -7.82 3.40 3.43
CA TYR A 34 -9.08 4.01 3.02
C TYR A 34 -9.87 3.06 2.13
N HIS A 35 -11.19 3.00 2.36
CA HIS A 35 -12.12 2.31 1.46
C HIS A 35 -12.34 3.19 0.23
N LEU A 36 -11.51 2.99 -0.77
CA LEU A 36 -11.51 3.84 -1.96
C LEU A 36 -12.82 3.75 -2.73
N PRO A 37 -13.29 4.85 -3.35
CA PRO A 37 -14.64 4.94 -3.88
C PRO A 37 -14.84 4.04 -5.11
N ILE A 38 -15.74 3.05 -5.02
CA ILE A 38 -16.12 2.15 -6.12
C ILE A 38 -16.70 2.93 -7.31
N LYS A 39 -17.25 4.13 -7.08
CA LYS A 39 -17.76 5.02 -8.15
C LYS A 39 -16.67 5.47 -9.11
N ALA A 40 -15.44 5.57 -8.65
CA ALA A 40 -14.26 5.77 -9.49
C ALA A 40 -13.80 4.42 -10.04
N SER A 41 -14.57 3.84 -10.97
CA SER A 41 -14.35 2.46 -11.45
C SER A 41 -12.95 2.19 -12.01
N GLY A 42 -12.23 3.23 -12.43
CA GLY A 42 -10.86 3.14 -12.89
C GLY A 42 -9.91 2.62 -11.81
N ILE A 43 -10.14 2.91 -10.52
CA ILE A 43 -9.27 2.45 -9.43
C ILE A 43 -9.31 0.94 -9.21
N LEU A 44 -10.42 0.28 -9.55
CA LEU A 44 -10.57 -1.18 -9.48
C LEU A 44 -9.86 -1.90 -10.63
N THR A 45 -9.41 -1.16 -11.61
CA THR A 45 -8.72 -1.66 -12.79
C THR A 45 -7.29 -1.12 -12.83
N TRP A 46 -6.51 -1.61 -13.77
CA TRP A 46 -5.17 -1.11 -14.03
C TRP A 46 -5.13 0.15 -14.90
N LYS A 47 -6.29 0.68 -15.33
CA LYS A 47 -6.41 1.98 -15.97
C LYS A 47 -6.14 3.11 -14.97
N GLY A 48 -6.80 3.05 -13.82
CA GLY A 48 -6.62 3.99 -12.71
C GLY A 48 -7.39 5.32 -12.87
N GLU A 49 -7.31 6.11 -11.81
CA GLU A 49 -7.86 7.47 -11.71
C GLU A 49 -6.84 8.39 -11.06
N LYS A 50 -6.79 9.66 -11.48
CA LYS A 50 -5.92 10.64 -10.83
C LYS A 50 -6.35 10.88 -9.38
N LEU A 51 -5.38 10.96 -8.47
CA LEU A 51 -5.64 11.27 -7.07
C LEU A 51 -6.41 12.58 -6.91
N SER A 52 -6.07 13.61 -7.70
CA SER A 52 -6.77 14.91 -7.71
C SER A 52 -8.24 14.85 -8.13
N ALA A 53 -8.67 13.80 -8.82
CA ALA A 53 -10.06 13.63 -9.23
C ALA A 53 -10.93 12.91 -8.17
N LEU A 54 -10.31 12.17 -7.26
CA LEU A 54 -11.02 11.33 -6.31
C LEU A 54 -11.90 12.10 -5.30
N PRO A 55 -11.49 13.27 -4.75
CA PRO A 55 -12.34 14.01 -3.81
C PRO A 55 -13.73 14.34 -4.33
N ALA A 56 -13.89 14.55 -5.66
CA ALA A 56 -15.18 14.87 -6.28
C ALA A 56 -16.19 13.70 -6.26
N VAL A 57 -15.71 12.46 -6.07
CA VAL A 57 -16.55 11.24 -6.10
C VAL A 57 -16.52 10.47 -4.78
N CYS A 58 -15.75 10.93 -3.79
CA CYS A 58 -15.65 10.30 -2.47
C CYS A 58 -16.90 10.57 -1.62
N ASP A 59 -17.35 9.50 -0.98
CA ASP A 59 -18.20 9.55 0.20
C ASP A 59 -17.26 9.36 1.40
N TYR A 60 -16.88 10.46 2.05
CA TYR A 60 -15.86 10.44 3.11
C TYR A 60 -16.26 9.59 4.32
N ASP A 61 -17.55 9.50 4.65
CA ASP A 61 -18.01 8.70 5.77
C ASP A 61 -17.79 7.20 5.49
N LYS A 62 -17.98 6.78 4.23
CA LYS A 62 -17.69 5.41 3.80
C LYS A 62 -16.20 5.17 3.62
N MET A 63 -15.50 6.11 2.99
CA MET A 63 -14.07 5.98 2.70
C MET A 63 -13.24 5.88 3.97
N LEU A 64 -13.61 6.59 5.01
CA LEU A 64 -12.88 6.69 6.27
C LEU A 64 -13.54 5.89 7.40
N PHE A 65 -14.53 5.05 7.05
CA PHE A 65 -15.12 4.14 8.02
C PHE A 65 -14.02 3.25 8.60
N ASP A 66 -13.93 3.22 9.92
CA ASP A 66 -12.96 2.39 10.66
C ASP A 66 -11.47 2.77 10.50
N VAL A 67 -11.19 3.93 9.91
CA VAL A 67 -9.83 4.46 9.79
C VAL A 67 -9.44 5.25 11.04
N TRP A 68 -8.23 5.02 11.55
CA TRP A 68 -7.69 5.79 12.67
C TRP A 68 -7.57 7.28 12.32
N GLY A 69 -8.09 8.15 13.21
CA GLY A 69 -8.01 9.60 13.04
C GLY A 69 -8.72 10.08 11.77
N PRO A 70 -10.03 9.84 11.61
CA PRO A 70 -10.73 10.11 10.35
C PRO A 70 -10.65 11.58 9.91
N LYS A 71 -10.60 12.53 10.84
CA LYS A 71 -10.43 13.96 10.53
C LYS A 71 -9.07 14.25 9.88
N GLN A 72 -8.00 13.76 10.50
CA GLN A 72 -6.63 13.91 9.97
C GLN A 72 -6.43 13.13 8.67
N SER A 73 -7.06 11.97 8.54
CA SER A 73 -7.04 11.16 7.33
C SER A 73 -7.74 11.87 6.16
N ARG A 74 -8.87 12.52 6.41
CA ARG A 74 -9.55 13.36 5.43
C ARG A 74 -8.69 14.55 5.01
N GLU A 75 -8.15 15.28 5.99
CA GLU A 75 -7.26 16.43 5.75
C GLU A 75 -6.04 16.03 4.91
N LEU A 76 -5.38 14.91 5.25
CA LEU A 76 -4.27 14.37 4.49
C LEU A 76 -4.66 14.10 3.03
N PHE A 77 -5.79 13.44 2.82
CA PHE A 77 -6.26 13.10 1.49
C PHE A 77 -6.58 14.32 0.63
N GLU A 78 -7.27 15.33 1.20
CA GLU A 78 -7.58 16.58 0.53
C GLU A 78 -6.31 17.38 0.19
N ILE A 79 -5.34 17.44 1.11
CA ILE A 79 -4.03 18.06 0.86
C ILE A 79 -3.32 17.35 -0.28
N MET A 80 -3.21 16.03 -0.25
CA MET A 80 -2.54 15.27 -1.31
C MET A 80 -3.18 15.47 -2.67
N ALA A 81 -4.52 15.48 -2.74
CA ALA A 81 -5.24 15.69 -3.99
C ALA A 81 -5.02 17.08 -4.62
N ALA A 82 -4.62 18.06 -3.82
CA ALA A 82 -4.35 19.44 -4.25
C ALA A 82 -2.85 19.81 -4.26
N ASN A 83 -1.96 18.91 -3.86
CA ASN A 83 -0.54 19.17 -3.77
C ASN A 83 0.19 18.72 -5.04
N PRO A 84 1.00 19.59 -5.69
CA PRO A 84 1.77 19.27 -6.89
C PRO A 84 2.64 18.00 -6.78
N ARG A 85 3.04 17.62 -5.56
CA ARG A 85 3.81 16.41 -5.32
C ARG A 85 3.00 15.13 -5.58
N TYR A 86 1.69 15.15 -5.28
CA TYR A 86 0.86 13.93 -5.26
C TYR A 86 -0.33 13.97 -6.23
N GLU A 87 -0.81 15.16 -6.62
CA GLU A 87 -2.05 15.35 -7.36
C GLU A 87 -2.14 14.56 -8.67
N ASN A 88 -0.99 14.30 -9.31
CA ASN A 88 -0.89 13.58 -10.58
C ASN A 88 -0.68 12.06 -10.42
N ILE A 89 -0.56 11.55 -9.19
CA ILE A 89 -0.50 10.11 -8.94
C ILE A 89 -1.77 9.46 -9.51
N ILE A 90 -1.59 8.34 -10.23
CA ILE A 90 -2.70 7.52 -10.68
C ILE A 90 -2.92 6.39 -9.68
N VAL A 91 -4.09 6.36 -9.07
CA VAL A 91 -4.53 5.30 -8.16
C VAL A 91 -5.18 4.19 -8.96
N LYS A 92 -4.71 2.95 -8.84
CA LYS A 92 -5.17 1.81 -9.64
C LYS A 92 -5.03 0.47 -8.93
N GLY A 93 -5.68 -0.55 -9.45
CA GLY A 93 -5.57 -1.93 -8.97
C GLY A 93 -6.03 -2.11 -7.52
N TYR A 94 -6.95 -1.25 -7.02
CA TYR A 94 -7.45 -1.39 -5.65
C TYR A 94 -8.18 -2.70 -5.46
N GLU A 95 -7.72 -3.48 -4.51
CA GLU A 95 -8.34 -4.73 -4.07
C GLU A 95 -8.60 -4.71 -2.58
N GLU A 96 -9.75 -5.21 -2.19
CA GLU A 96 -10.11 -5.47 -0.80
C GLU A 96 -10.88 -6.78 -0.70
N SER A 97 -10.42 -7.68 0.17
CA SER A 97 -11.08 -8.96 0.38
C SER A 97 -10.94 -9.44 1.82
N THR A 98 -12.06 -9.91 2.37
CA THR A 98 -12.13 -10.53 3.69
C THR A 98 -12.79 -11.89 3.58
N ASN A 99 -12.17 -12.91 4.16
CA ASN A 99 -12.71 -14.26 4.19
C ASN A 99 -12.60 -14.82 5.61
N ALA A 100 -13.76 -14.99 6.25
CA ALA A 100 -13.82 -15.46 7.63
C ALA A 100 -13.40 -16.94 7.77
N LYS A 101 -13.63 -17.78 6.75
CA LYS A 101 -13.28 -19.19 6.76
C LYS A 101 -11.77 -19.41 6.73
N ASP A 102 -11.07 -18.60 5.93
CA ASP A 102 -9.62 -18.68 5.77
C ASP A 102 -8.89 -17.72 6.72
N GLU A 103 -9.62 -17.03 7.61
CA GLU A 103 -9.12 -15.99 8.51
C GLU A 103 -8.27 -14.95 7.77
N LYS A 104 -8.67 -14.59 6.53
CA LYS A 104 -7.95 -13.68 5.64
C LYS A 104 -8.56 -12.27 5.65
N GLN A 105 -7.72 -11.27 5.85
CA GLN A 105 -8.05 -9.87 5.62
C GLN A 105 -6.93 -9.25 4.78
N PHE A 106 -7.22 -8.95 3.52
CA PHE A 106 -6.27 -8.42 2.55
C PHE A 106 -6.81 -7.15 1.90
N SER A 107 -5.95 -6.16 1.73
CA SER A 107 -6.20 -5.04 0.84
C SER A 107 -4.87 -4.50 0.32
N ALA A 108 -4.89 -4.09 -0.94
CA ALA A 108 -3.75 -3.47 -1.61
C ALA A 108 -4.20 -2.44 -2.63
N VAL A 109 -3.32 -1.49 -2.92
CA VAL A 109 -3.52 -0.46 -3.95
C VAL A 109 -2.19 -0.10 -4.60
N THR A 110 -2.22 0.20 -5.88
CA THR A 110 -1.05 0.66 -6.64
C THR A 110 -1.17 2.13 -6.97
N PHE A 111 -0.10 2.86 -6.73
CA PHE A 111 0.06 4.27 -7.03
C PHE A 111 1.11 4.44 -8.14
N GLN A 112 0.69 4.78 -9.36
CA GLN A 112 1.61 5.17 -10.42
C GLN A 112 2.15 6.57 -10.09
N LEU A 113 3.43 6.66 -9.79
CA LEU A 113 4.07 7.90 -9.35
C LEU A 113 4.40 8.81 -10.53
N ASN A 114 4.87 8.20 -11.62
CA ASN A 114 5.20 8.78 -12.91
C ASN A 114 5.30 7.66 -13.96
N ASP A 115 5.75 7.96 -15.18
CA ASP A 115 5.85 6.97 -16.26
C ASP A 115 6.86 5.84 -15.96
N ASP A 116 7.87 6.11 -15.12
CA ASP A 116 9.00 5.20 -14.84
C ASP A 116 8.94 4.51 -13.47
N ALA A 117 7.92 4.80 -12.65
CA ALA A 117 7.88 4.27 -11.29
C ALA A 117 6.47 4.16 -10.72
N PHE A 118 6.24 3.11 -9.94
CA PHE A 118 5.00 2.93 -9.17
C PHE A 118 5.29 2.41 -7.76
N TYR A 119 4.33 2.62 -6.88
CA TYR A 119 4.36 2.17 -5.49
C TYR A 119 3.20 1.22 -5.22
N VAL A 120 3.50 0.06 -4.67
CA VAL A 120 2.48 -0.90 -4.19
C VAL A 120 2.36 -0.75 -2.68
N ALA A 121 1.16 -0.43 -2.21
CA ALA A 121 0.83 -0.31 -0.80
C ALA A 121 -0.03 -1.47 -0.34
N PHE A 122 0.41 -2.16 0.71
CA PHE A 122 -0.38 -3.17 1.41
C PHE A 122 -0.96 -2.59 2.69
N ARG A 123 -2.27 -2.81 2.91
CA ARG A 123 -2.97 -2.39 4.12
C ARG A 123 -2.57 -3.27 5.30
N GLY A 124 -2.41 -2.65 6.46
CA GLY A 124 -2.27 -3.34 7.73
C GLY A 124 -3.56 -3.96 8.23
N THR A 125 -3.56 -4.39 9.48
CA THR A 125 -4.75 -4.92 10.16
C THR A 125 -5.80 -3.82 10.31
N ASP A 126 -7.04 -4.12 9.94
CA ASP A 126 -8.21 -3.27 10.25
C ASP A 126 -8.73 -3.56 11.66
N SER A 127 -9.85 -2.94 12.05
CA SER A 127 -10.47 -3.14 13.36
C SER A 127 -11.24 -4.46 13.48
N THR A 128 -11.33 -5.28 12.42
CA THR A 128 -12.09 -6.53 12.42
C THR A 128 -11.40 -7.65 13.21
N LEU A 129 -12.21 -8.51 13.83
CA LEU A 129 -11.70 -9.67 14.53
C LEU A 129 -10.92 -10.62 13.59
N ILE A 130 -11.30 -10.67 12.30
CA ILE A 130 -10.64 -11.50 11.29
C ILE A 130 -9.22 -10.97 11.03
N GLY A 131 -9.07 -9.66 10.87
CA GLY A 131 -7.77 -9.04 10.69
C GLY A 131 -6.84 -9.27 11.89
N TRP A 132 -7.36 -9.16 13.11
CA TRP A 132 -6.60 -9.46 14.33
C TRP A 132 -6.19 -10.92 14.44
N LYS A 133 -7.07 -11.86 14.10
CA LYS A 133 -6.75 -13.30 14.08
C LYS A 133 -5.62 -13.60 13.09
N GLU A 134 -5.72 -13.12 11.86
CA GLU A 134 -4.66 -13.31 10.87
C GLU A 134 -3.33 -12.72 11.33
N ASN A 135 -3.36 -11.55 11.97
CA ASN A 135 -2.15 -10.93 12.51
C ASN A 135 -1.50 -11.79 13.61
N PHE A 136 -2.30 -12.43 14.50
CA PHE A 136 -1.79 -13.38 15.49
C PHE A 136 -1.25 -14.65 14.82
N ASN A 137 -1.91 -15.14 13.77
CA ASN A 137 -1.46 -16.34 13.04
C ASN A 137 -0.06 -16.17 12.46
N MET A 138 0.36 -14.95 12.11
CA MET A 138 1.71 -14.65 11.62
C MET A 138 2.83 -15.02 12.62
N ALA A 139 2.49 -15.19 13.90
CA ALA A 139 3.45 -15.57 14.93
C ALA A 139 3.83 -17.06 14.89
N TYR A 140 3.03 -17.91 14.23
CA TYR A 140 3.23 -19.39 14.23
C TYR A 140 2.88 -20.06 12.91
N GLN A 141 2.23 -19.38 11.98
CA GLN A 141 1.83 -19.93 10.67
C GLN A 141 2.56 -19.20 9.54
N LEU A 142 3.06 -19.97 8.56
CA LEU A 142 3.73 -19.45 7.37
C LEU A 142 3.47 -20.35 6.15
N PRO A 143 3.04 -19.72 5.02
CA PRO A 143 2.56 -18.34 4.93
C PRO A 143 1.14 -18.21 5.54
N VAL A 144 0.78 -17.00 5.98
CA VAL A 144 -0.63 -16.66 6.18
C VAL A 144 -1.28 -16.32 4.83
N PRO A 145 -2.61 -16.43 4.68
CA PRO A 145 -3.28 -16.24 3.39
C PRO A 145 -2.98 -14.85 2.75
N SER A 146 -2.94 -13.79 3.53
CA SER A 146 -2.61 -12.44 3.00
C SER A 146 -1.18 -12.31 2.48
N GLN A 147 -0.21 -13.08 2.98
CA GLN A 147 1.15 -13.10 2.44
C GLN A 147 1.18 -13.69 1.02
N THR A 148 0.45 -14.78 0.79
CA THR A 148 0.32 -15.38 -0.54
C THR A 148 -0.37 -14.41 -1.52
N GLU A 149 -1.44 -13.74 -1.06
CA GLU A 149 -2.13 -12.72 -1.85
C GLU A 149 -1.23 -11.52 -2.16
N ALA A 150 -0.36 -11.12 -1.23
CA ALA A 150 0.56 -10.01 -1.44
C ALA A 150 1.58 -10.32 -2.56
N VAL A 151 2.10 -11.56 -2.63
CA VAL A 151 2.95 -11.99 -3.75
C VAL A 151 2.17 -11.95 -5.06
N ARG A 152 0.96 -12.54 -5.11
CA ARG A 152 0.09 -12.53 -6.30
C ARG A 152 -0.17 -11.09 -6.78
N TYR A 153 -0.55 -10.21 -5.86
CA TYR A 153 -0.85 -8.81 -6.19
C TYR A 153 0.36 -8.07 -6.75
N LEU A 154 1.55 -8.24 -6.13
CA LEU A 154 2.77 -7.60 -6.61
C LEU A 154 3.15 -8.07 -8.02
N GLU A 155 3.01 -9.36 -8.31
CA GLU A 155 3.20 -9.94 -9.65
C GLU A 155 2.22 -9.34 -10.68
N GLU A 156 0.96 -9.18 -10.28
CA GLU A 156 -0.06 -8.59 -11.15
C GLU A 156 0.19 -7.10 -11.38
N ALA A 157 0.54 -6.35 -10.35
CA ALA A 157 0.93 -4.96 -10.47
C ALA A 157 2.13 -4.79 -11.43
N ALA A 158 3.13 -5.66 -11.32
CA ALA A 158 4.31 -5.63 -12.17
C ALA A 158 4.02 -5.97 -13.65
N LYS A 159 2.98 -6.75 -13.94
CA LYS A 159 2.51 -7.02 -15.32
C LYS A 159 1.79 -5.84 -15.93
N ASN A 160 1.06 -5.07 -15.11
CA ASN A 160 0.20 -3.98 -15.55
C ASN A 160 0.84 -2.59 -15.45
N CYS A 161 2.01 -2.48 -14.80
CA CYS A 161 2.76 -1.24 -14.64
C CYS A 161 4.20 -1.44 -15.07
N SER A 162 4.72 -0.50 -15.83
CA SER A 162 6.13 -0.47 -16.23
C SER A 162 7.00 0.29 -15.22
N GLY A 163 8.34 0.14 -15.35
CA GLY A 163 9.30 0.91 -14.58
C GLY A 163 9.67 0.32 -13.22
N LYS A 164 10.21 1.16 -12.37
CA LYS A 164 10.73 0.83 -11.04
C LYS A 164 9.61 0.57 -10.04
N ILE A 165 9.81 -0.39 -9.16
CA ILE A 165 8.87 -0.78 -8.13
C ILE A 165 9.35 -0.27 -6.78
N TYR A 166 8.48 0.47 -6.10
CA TYR A 166 8.55 0.69 -4.66
C TYR A 166 7.42 -0.12 -4.03
N VAL A 167 7.69 -0.75 -2.91
CA VAL A 167 6.68 -1.54 -2.19
C VAL A 167 6.73 -1.21 -0.71
N GLY A 168 5.58 -1.13 -0.07
CA GLY A 168 5.54 -0.86 1.37
C GLY A 168 4.16 -1.03 1.99
N GLY A 169 4.13 -0.77 3.28
CA GLY A 169 2.93 -0.83 4.09
C GLY A 169 3.24 -0.54 5.57
N HIS A 170 2.20 -0.30 6.33
CA HIS A 170 2.28 -0.08 7.76
C HIS A 170 1.75 -1.29 8.53
N SER A 171 2.33 -1.59 9.70
CA SER A 171 1.93 -2.72 10.56
C SER A 171 1.98 -4.05 9.77
N LYS A 172 0.92 -4.88 9.79
CA LYS A 172 0.82 -6.10 8.97
C LYS A 172 1.18 -5.82 7.51
N GLY A 173 0.76 -4.68 6.94
CA GLY A 173 1.09 -4.29 5.56
C GLY A 173 2.60 -4.16 5.31
N GLY A 174 3.38 -3.74 6.30
CA GLY A 174 4.84 -3.71 6.24
C GLY A 174 5.45 -5.11 6.14
N ASN A 175 4.92 -6.08 6.89
CA ASN A 175 5.31 -7.48 6.76
C ASN A 175 4.92 -8.04 5.37
N LEU A 176 3.70 -7.75 4.89
CA LEU A 176 3.25 -8.17 3.56
C LEU A 176 4.15 -7.62 2.45
N ALA A 177 4.59 -6.37 2.56
CA ALA A 177 5.49 -5.74 1.60
C ALA A 177 6.85 -6.46 1.51
N VAL A 178 7.45 -6.76 2.65
CA VAL A 178 8.72 -7.49 2.71
C VAL A 178 8.54 -8.92 2.20
N TYR A 179 7.46 -9.61 2.61
CA TYR A 179 7.17 -10.97 2.17
C TYR A 179 6.96 -11.03 0.65
N ALA A 180 6.14 -10.13 0.10
CA ALA A 180 5.89 -10.06 -1.33
C ALA A 180 7.17 -9.83 -2.13
N ALA A 181 8.01 -8.89 -1.68
CA ALA A 181 9.30 -8.63 -2.33
C ALA A 181 10.25 -9.82 -2.29
N ALA A 182 10.31 -10.52 -1.14
CA ALA A 182 11.17 -11.69 -0.97
C ALA A 182 10.76 -12.87 -1.87
N PHE A 183 9.45 -13.08 -2.05
CA PHE A 183 8.93 -14.27 -2.74
C PHE A 183 8.36 -13.99 -4.14
N ALA A 184 8.48 -12.77 -4.65
CA ALA A 184 8.18 -12.44 -6.03
C ALA A 184 9.17 -13.13 -7.00
N SER A 185 8.79 -13.21 -8.27
CA SER A 185 9.66 -13.72 -9.35
C SER A 185 10.93 -12.88 -9.49
N ASN A 186 11.97 -13.48 -10.05
CA ASN A 186 13.24 -12.78 -10.26
C ASN A 186 13.09 -11.55 -11.16
N ASP A 187 12.15 -11.56 -12.12
CA ASP A 187 11.93 -10.43 -13.00
C ASP A 187 11.26 -9.26 -12.28
N VAL A 188 10.36 -9.53 -11.33
CA VAL A 188 9.79 -8.50 -10.45
C VAL A 188 10.87 -7.98 -9.49
N LYS A 189 11.64 -8.86 -8.84
CA LYS A 189 12.72 -8.49 -7.92
C LYS A 189 13.72 -7.51 -8.55
N LYS A 190 14.14 -7.73 -9.79
CA LYS A 190 15.07 -6.85 -10.53
C LYS A 190 14.54 -5.42 -10.68
N ARG A 191 13.23 -5.22 -10.62
CA ARG A 191 12.58 -3.92 -10.72
C ARG A 191 12.37 -3.25 -9.37
N ILE A 192 12.42 -4.00 -8.26
CA ILE A 192 12.23 -3.44 -6.90
C ILE A 192 13.42 -2.57 -6.53
N CYS A 193 13.15 -1.28 -6.34
CA CYS A 193 14.16 -0.31 -5.93
C CYS A 193 14.24 -0.14 -4.41
N LYS A 194 13.09 -0.25 -3.74
CA LYS A 194 13.06 -0.06 -2.29
C LYS A 194 11.82 -0.72 -1.66
N ILE A 195 12.03 -1.27 -0.47
CA ILE A 195 11.01 -1.87 0.36
C ILE A 195 10.88 -1.01 1.63
N TYR A 196 9.65 -0.62 1.98
CA TYR A 196 9.36 0.15 3.17
C TYR A 196 8.46 -0.65 4.11
N SER A 197 8.99 -1.02 5.26
CA SER A 197 8.21 -1.63 6.33
C SER A 197 8.08 -0.63 7.47
N HIS A 198 6.90 -0.01 7.55
CA HIS A 198 6.61 0.94 8.62
C HIS A 198 6.01 0.19 9.80
N ASP A 199 6.83 -0.05 10.83
CA ASP A 199 6.43 -0.76 12.05
C ASP A 199 5.79 -2.13 11.79
N GLY A 200 6.29 -2.85 10.78
CA GLY A 200 5.82 -4.19 10.44
C GLY A 200 6.35 -5.25 11.39
N PRO A 201 5.53 -6.26 11.76
CA PRO A 201 6.02 -7.39 12.54
C PRO A 201 7.10 -8.15 11.77
N GLY A 202 8.07 -8.70 12.52
CA GLY A 202 9.14 -9.53 11.98
C GLY A 202 8.66 -10.86 11.42
N PHE A 203 9.61 -11.70 11.02
CA PHE A 203 9.37 -13.03 10.46
C PHE A 203 9.92 -14.12 11.35
N LEU A 204 9.32 -15.29 11.29
CA LEU A 204 9.86 -16.49 11.89
C LEU A 204 11.20 -16.86 11.24
N THR A 205 12.05 -17.57 12.01
CA THR A 205 13.39 -17.98 11.57
C THR A 205 13.36 -18.78 10.26
N ASP A 206 12.29 -19.55 10.02
CA ASP A 206 12.10 -20.31 8.79
C ASP A 206 12.02 -19.43 7.53
N VAL A 207 11.52 -18.20 7.65
CA VAL A 207 11.53 -17.22 6.55
C VAL A 207 12.87 -16.54 6.43
N THR A 208 13.41 -16.03 7.55
CA THR A 208 14.66 -15.26 7.53
C THR A 208 15.87 -16.08 7.09
N ASN A 209 15.80 -17.41 7.20
CA ASN A 209 16.83 -18.32 6.72
C ASN A 209 16.73 -18.66 5.23
N ARG A 210 15.62 -18.32 4.56
CA ARG A 210 15.45 -18.58 3.14
C ARG A 210 16.31 -17.66 2.28
N GLU A 211 16.85 -18.19 1.20
CA GLU A 211 17.70 -17.41 0.28
C GLU A 211 16.90 -16.28 -0.39
N GLU A 212 15.62 -16.48 -0.66
CA GLU A 212 14.72 -15.47 -1.21
C GLU A 212 14.61 -14.25 -0.30
N TYR A 213 14.60 -14.43 1.03
CA TYR A 213 14.56 -13.35 2.01
C TYR A 213 15.92 -12.66 2.15
N LYS A 214 17.01 -13.41 2.13
CA LYS A 214 18.37 -12.85 2.23
C LYS A 214 18.79 -12.06 0.99
N ALA A 215 18.09 -12.25 -0.12
CA ALA A 215 18.38 -11.60 -1.40
C ALA A 215 17.74 -10.22 -1.59
N ILE A 216 16.99 -9.72 -0.59
CA ILE A 216 16.31 -8.41 -0.64
C ILE A 216 16.93 -7.39 0.28
#